data_3632ac93ddb1c084bd3fefe8db712a7e
#
_entry.id   3632ac93ddb1c084bd3fefe8db712a7e
#
_cell.length_a   1.000
_cell.length_b   1.000
_cell.length_c   1.000
_cell.angle_alpha   90.00
_cell.angle_beta   90.00
_cell.angle_gamma   90.00
#
_symmetry.space_group_name_H-M   'P 1'
#
loop_
_entity.id
_entity.type
_entity.pdbx_description
1 polymer ?
#
loop_
_entity_poly.entity_id
_entity_poly.type
_entity_poly.pdbx_seq_one_letter_code
_entity_poly.pdbx_strand_id
1 'polypeptide(L)'
;MEEHMEDKKLFMNTYTGRVFNPLEMVSDNVAIEDIAHALSMMCRGNGHLRFFYSVGLHSINCAQEAIARGYQTGTVLACLLHDATEAYIADLIRPVKNQLPEYEIMENNLFEVIKEKFFLQHLEEKEWAKVWAIDHEMLSNELPIILTDEPIMKKAPLLSSPILEERNMRAVEL
;
A
#
# COMPACT_ATOMS: atom_id res chain seq x y z
N MET A 1 20.14 21.72 25.93
CA MET A 1 18.82 21.09 26.23
C MET A 1 17.79 21.30 25.11
N GLU A 2 17.95 22.33 24.27
CA GLU A 2 17.09 22.57 23.10
C GLU A 2 17.40 21.64 21.89
N GLU A 3 18.66 21.31 21.65
CA GLU A 3 19.09 20.39 20.55
C GLU A 3 18.48 18.98 20.67
N HIS A 4 18.24 18.48 21.88
CA HIS A 4 17.64 17.15 22.11
C HIS A 4 16.11 17.13 21.96
N MET A 5 15.46 18.28 21.88
CA MET A 5 14.00 18.38 21.68
C MET A 5 13.60 18.51 20.21
N GLU A 6 14.45 19.06 19.34
CA GLU A 6 14.19 19.12 17.90
C GLU A 6 14.25 17.73 17.24
N ASP A 7 15.22 16.89 17.63
CA ASP A 7 15.34 15.53 17.14
C ASP A 7 14.11 14.65 17.43
N LYS A 8 13.45 14.83 18.57
CA LYS A 8 12.26 14.04 18.94
C LYS A 8 11.03 14.30 18.07
N LYS A 9 10.95 15.41 17.34
CA LYS A 9 9.84 15.76 16.45
C LYS A 9 9.85 14.98 15.15
N LEU A 10 10.97 14.35 14.79
CA LEU A 10 11.15 13.62 13.54
C LEU A 10 10.85 12.12 13.68
N PHE A 11 10.57 11.63 14.89
CA PHE A 11 10.39 10.20 15.15
C PHE A 11 8.94 9.87 15.47
N MET A 12 8.50 8.72 14.95
CA MET A 12 7.22 8.11 15.25
C MET A 12 7.42 6.67 15.74
N ASN A 13 6.43 6.13 16.44
CA ASN A 13 6.41 4.74 16.85
C ASN A 13 5.48 3.94 15.94
N THR A 14 5.92 2.73 15.57
CA THR A 14 5.08 1.76 14.86
C THR A 14 4.20 0.98 15.85
N TYR A 15 3.32 0.13 15.31
CA TYR A 15 2.47 -0.77 16.09
C TYR A 15 3.26 -1.70 17.03
N THR A 16 4.41 -2.23 16.56
CA THR A 16 5.29 -3.08 17.40
C THR A 16 6.20 -2.27 18.33
N GLY A 17 6.08 -0.95 18.35
CA GLY A 17 6.88 -0.06 19.21
C GLY A 17 8.27 0.28 18.64
N ARG A 18 8.54 -0.02 17.38
CA ARG A 18 9.77 0.44 16.71
C ARG A 18 9.70 1.95 16.52
N VAL A 19 10.85 2.59 16.74
CA VAL A 19 10.99 4.03 16.49
C VAL A 19 11.52 4.21 15.08
N PHE A 20 10.91 5.11 14.29
CA PHE A 20 11.37 5.40 12.94
C PHE A 20 11.31 6.90 12.61
N ASN A 21 12.21 7.31 11.73
CA ASN A 21 12.18 8.59 11.03
C ASN A 21 11.89 8.27 9.55
N PRO A 22 10.78 8.74 8.96
CA PRO A 22 10.44 8.42 7.58
C PRO A 22 11.46 8.93 6.55
N LEU A 23 12.29 9.92 6.92
CA LEU A 23 13.35 10.46 6.07
C LEU A 23 14.65 9.64 6.12
N GLU A 24 14.83 8.81 7.15
CA GLU A 24 16.06 8.06 7.43
C GLU A 24 15.76 6.61 7.83
N MET A 25 14.81 5.97 7.12
CA MET A 25 14.45 4.58 7.37
C MET A 25 15.62 3.65 7.03
N VAL A 26 15.78 2.65 7.88
CA VAL A 26 16.69 1.51 7.66
C VAL A 26 15.93 0.20 7.81
N SER A 27 16.45 -0.88 7.24
CA SER A 27 15.77 -2.19 7.20
C SER A 27 15.37 -2.73 8.57
N ASP A 28 16.09 -2.37 9.65
CA ASP A 28 15.78 -2.76 11.03
C ASP A 28 14.52 -2.06 11.58
N ASN A 29 14.14 -0.91 11.03
CA ASN A 29 12.90 -0.24 11.40
C ASN A 29 11.67 -0.88 10.73
N VAL A 30 11.86 -1.67 9.68
CA VAL A 30 10.77 -2.29 8.93
C VAL A 30 10.39 -3.64 9.54
N ALA A 31 9.09 -3.82 9.83
CA ALA A 31 8.52 -5.07 10.28
C ALA A 31 7.23 -5.40 9.52
N ILE A 32 7.06 -6.67 9.16
CA ILE A 32 5.86 -7.10 8.42
C ILE A 32 4.59 -6.92 9.25
N GLU A 33 4.67 -7.07 10.56
CA GLU A 33 3.57 -6.87 11.49
C GLU A 33 3.11 -5.41 11.51
N ASP A 34 4.04 -4.45 11.43
CA ASP A 34 3.74 -3.03 11.37
C ASP A 34 3.04 -2.67 10.06
N ILE A 35 3.59 -3.18 8.93
CA ILE A 35 3.00 -2.99 7.61
C ILE A 35 1.59 -3.58 7.57
N ALA A 36 1.43 -4.85 7.95
CA ALA A 36 0.13 -5.53 7.92
C ALA A 36 -0.91 -4.81 8.79
N HIS A 37 -0.53 -4.40 10.01
CA HIS A 37 -1.42 -3.68 10.92
C HIS A 37 -1.82 -2.32 10.33
N ALA A 38 -0.84 -1.49 9.95
CA ALA A 38 -1.11 -0.14 9.46
C ALA A 38 -1.97 -0.16 8.19
N LEU A 39 -1.62 -0.98 7.19
CA LEU A 39 -2.38 -1.09 5.94
C LEU A 39 -3.79 -1.65 6.17
N SER A 40 -4.00 -2.52 7.16
CA SER A 40 -5.33 -3.04 7.51
C SER A 40 -6.25 -1.98 8.12
N MET A 41 -5.69 -0.96 8.77
CA MET A 41 -6.40 0.15 9.40
C MET A 41 -6.56 1.37 8.49
N MET A 42 -5.86 1.40 7.37
CA MET A 42 -5.86 2.51 6.44
C MET A 42 -6.93 2.33 5.36
N CYS A 43 -7.91 3.25 5.33
CA CYS A 43 -8.93 3.26 4.29
C CYS A 43 -8.37 3.87 3.01
N ARG A 44 -8.54 3.19 1.87
CA ARG A 44 -8.15 3.72 0.55
C ARG A 44 -8.96 4.97 0.18
N GLY A 45 -8.41 5.77 -0.73
CA GLY A 45 -9.10 6.93 -1.31
C GLY A 45 -9.52 7.98 -0.27
N ASN A 46 -8.73 8.16 0.80
CA ASN A 46 -9.02 9.09 1.91
C ASN A 46 -10.41 8.87 2.55
N GLY A 47 -10.94 7.65 2.51
CA GLY A 47 -12.25 7.32 3.09
C GLY A 47 -13.46 7.77 2.26
N HIS A 48 -13.29 8.31 1.05
CA HIS A 48 -14.37 8.67 0.14
C HIS A 48 -14.97 7.44 -0.59
N LEU A 49 -15.17 6.35 0.16
CA LEU A 49 -15.69 5.08 -0.34
C LEU A 49 -17.07 4.80 0.26
N ARG A 50 -17.83 3.92 -0.37
CA ARG A 50 -19.15 3.47 0.10
C ARG A 50 -19.10 2.69 1.40
N PHE A 51 -17.97 2.01 1.63
CA PHE A 51 -17.70 1.21 2.82
C PHE A 51 -16.19 1.19 3.05
N PHE A 52 -15.77 0.78 4.24
CA PHE A 52 -14.35 0.67 4.54
C PHE A 52 -13.69 -0.39 3.65
N TYR A 53 -12.68 0.03 2.91
CA TYR A 53 -11.84 -0.83 2.10
C TYR A 53 -10.39 -0.46 2.32
N SER A 54 -9.64 -1.38 2.96
CA SER A 54 -8.29 -1.07 3.39
C SER A 54 -7.26 -1.22 2.26
N VAL A 55 -6.14 -0.51 2.38
CA VAL A 55 -4.95 -0.71 1.55
C VAL A 55 -4.46 -2.16 1.67
N GLY A 56 -4.49 -2.72 2.89
CA GLY A 56 -4.10 -4.11 3.12
C GLY A 56 -4.96 -5.10 2.35
N LEU A 57 -6.28 -4.89 2.26
CA LEU A 57 -7.16 -5.78 1.50
C LEU A 57 -6.91 -5.69 -0.01
N HIS A 58 -6.67 -4.49 -0.54
CA HIS A 58 -6.21 -4.31 -1.92
C HIS A 58 -4.92 -5.07 -2.21
N SER A 59 -3.92 -4.94 -1.35
CA SER A 59 -2.64 -5.65 -1.49
C SER A 59 -2.82 -7.18 -1.48
N ILE A 60 -3.73 -7.70 -0.63
CA ILE A 60 -4.09 -9.13 -0.62
C ILE A 60 -4.74 -9.54 -1.95
N ASN A 61 -5.66 -8.75 -2.48
CA ASN A 61 -6.31 -9.03 -3.77
C ASN A 61 -5.29 -9.04 -4.92
N CYS A 62 -4.34 -8.11 -4.94
CA CYS A 62 -3.24 -8.08 -5.90
C CYS A 62 -2.37 -9.35 -5.83
N ALA A 63 -2.02 -9.77 -4.60
CA ALA A 63 -1.25 -11.00 -4.40
C ALA A 63 -2.03 -12.26 -4.82
N GLN A 64 -3.33 -12.33 -4.56
CA GLN A 64 -4.19 -13.45 -5.00
C GLN A 64 -4.29 -13.52 -6.52
N GLU A 65 -4.38 -12.39 -7.21
CA GLU A 65 -4.36 -12.34 -8.66
C GLU A 65 -3.01 -12.82 -9.22
N ALA A 66 -1.89 -12.42 -8.61
CA ALA A 66 -0.56 -12.90 -8.98
C ALA A 66 -0.44 -14.44 -8.82
N ILE A 67 -1.00 -15.00 -7.74
CA ILE A 67 -1.09 -16.47 -7.54
C ILE A 67 -1.94 -17.12 -8.62
N ALA A 68 -3.12 -16.57 -8.92
CA ALA A 68 -4.02 -17.10 -9.93
C ALA A 68 -3.39 -17.11 -11.33
N ARG A 69 -2.51 -16.13 -11.63
CA ARG A 69 -1.71 -16.06 -12.87
C ARG A 69 -0.51 -17.01 -12.88
N GLY A 70 -0.23 -17.71 -11.77
CA GLY A 70 0.92 -18.61 -11.66
C GLY A 70 2.26 -17.89 -11.61
N TYR A 71 2.31 -16.66 -11.10
CA TYR A 71 3.56 -15.92 -10.97
C TYR A 71 4.45 -16.50 -9.86
N GLN A 72 5.75 -16.25 -9.96
CA GLN A 72 6.72 -16.71 -8.97
C GLN A 72 6.50 -16.05 -7.61
N THR A 73 6.90 -16.71 -6.53
CA THR A 73 6.73 -16.26 -5.14
C THR A 73 7.24 -14.83 -4.90
N GLY A 74 8.38 -14.46 -5.52
CA GLY A 74 8.92 -13.09 -5.41
C GLY A 74 7.97 -12.05 -6.00
N THR A 75 7.35 -12.33 -7.15
CA THR A 75 6.37 -11.42 -7.77
C THR A 75 5.07 -11.36 -6.96
N VAL A 76 4.63 -12.50 -6.39
CA VAL A 76 3.47 -12.52 -5.48
C VAL A 76 3.73 -11.68 -4.24
N LEU A 77 4.91 -11.82 -3.62
CA LEU A 77 5.31 -11.01 -2.47
C LEU A 77 5.42 -9.54 -2.83
N ALA A 78 5.94 -9.21 -4.01
CA ALA A 78 6.00 -7.84 -4.50
C ALA A 78 4.58 -7.24 -4.69
N CYS A 79 3.62 -8.01 -5.21
CA CYS A 79 2.21 -7.59 -5.27
C CYS A 79 1.61 -7.35 -3.88
N LEU A 80 1.99 -8.14 -2.88
CA LEU A 80 1.52 -7.97 -1.51
C LEU A 80 2.11 -6.71 -0.85
N LEU A 81 3.32 -6.31 -1.23
CA LEU A 81 4.08 -5.26 -0.57
C LEU A 81 4.25 -3.98 -1.42
N HIS A 82 3.57 -3.87 -2.57
CA HIS A 82 3.76 -2.73 -3.47
C HIS A 82 3.34 -1.39 -2.85
N ASP A 83 2.35 -1.39 -1.96
CA ASP A 83 1.87 -0.23 -1.20
C ASP A 83 2.44 -0.20 0.24
N ALA A 84 3.47 -1.00 0.57
CA ALA A 84 3.97 -1.12 1.94
C ALA A 84 4.58 0.17 2.51
N THR A 85 5.01 1.09 1.66
CA THR A 85 5.48 2.44 2.06
C THR A 85 4.40 3.23 2.76
N GLU A 86 3.15 3.06 2.37
CA GLU A 86 2.01 3.79 2.91
C GLU A 86 1.81 3.53 4.41
N ALA A 87 2.24 2.36 4.91
CA ALA A 87 2.23 2.06 6.34
C ALA A 87 3.03 3.08 7.19
N TYR A 88 3.96 3.80 6.58
CA TYR A 88 4.86 4.75 7.25
C TYR A 88 4.63 6.21 6.85
N ILE A 89 4.09 6.46 5.65
CA ILE A 89 3.96 7.83 5.09
C ILE A 89 2.56 8.16 4.58
N ALA A 90 1.59 7.29 4.79
CA ALA A 90 0.19 7.37 4.40
C ALA A 90 -0.10 7.13 2.90
N ASP A 91 -1.36 6.72 2.60
CA ASP A 91 -1.91 6.64 1.25
C ASP A 91 -2.29 8.05 0.76
N LEU A 92 -1.57 8.58 -0.20
CA LEU A 92 -1.93 9.83 -0.87
C LEU A 92 -2.59 9.54 -2.22
N ILE A 93 -3.81 10.05 -2.40
CA ILE A 93 -4.48 9.96 -3.70
C ILE A 93 -3.63 10.59 -4.81
N ARG A 94 -3.56 9.93 -5.96
CA ARG A 94 -2.68 10.28 -7.09
C ARG A 94 -2.70 11.78 -7.49
N PRO A 95 -3.85 12.49 -7.53
CA PRO A 95 -3.87 13.92 -7.85
C PRO A 95 -3.11 14.79 -6.85
N VAL A 96 -3.07 14.41 -5.58
CA VAL A 96 -2.30 15.12 -4.53
C VAL A 96 -0.83 14.73 -4.62
N LYS A 97 -0.54 13.43 -4.70
CA LYS A 97 0.83 12.88 -4.80
C LYS A 97 1.63 13.52 -5.94
N ASN A 98 1.01 13.69 -7.11
CA ASN A 98 1.63 14.30 -8.29
C ASN A 98 2.03 15.78 -8.11
N GLN A 99 1.58 16.43 -7.03
CA GLN A 99 1.96 17.82 -6.69
C GLN A 99 3.02 17.90 -5.60
N LEU A 100 3.51 16.76 -5.09
CA LEU A 100 4.40 16.65 -3.94
C LEU A 100 5.67 15.87 -4.31
N PRO A 101 6.61 16.48 -5.07
CA PRO A 101 7.81 15.76 -5.51
C PRO A 101 8.71 15.29 -4.36
N GLU A 102 8.74 16.01 -3.23
CA GLU A 102 9.47 15.58 -2.04
C GLU A 102 8.88 14.31 -1.42
N TYR A 103 7.56 14.15 -1.48
CA TYR A 103 6.90 12.92 -1.05
C TYR A 103 7.30 11.74 -1.92
N GLU A 104 7.34 11.90 -3.23
CA GLU A 104 7.75 10.86 -4.17
C GLU A 104 9.20 10.41 -3.92
N ILE A 105 10.11 11.35 -3.63
CA ILE A 105 11.50 11.03 -3.27
C ILE A 105 11.54 10.21 -1.98
N MET A 106 10.81 10.63 -0.95
CA MET A 106 10.75 9.93 0.32
C MET A 106 10.16 8.52 0.16
N GLU A 107 9.08 8.39 -0.59
CA GLU A 107 8.42 7.11 -0.87
C GLU A 107 9.36 6.15 -1.61
N ASN A 108 10.06 6.63 -2.65
CA ASN A 108 11.02 5.82 -3.40
C ASN A 108 12.17 5.35 -2.51
N ASN A 109 12.74 6.22 -1.68
CA ASN A 109 13.80 5.83 -0.74
C ASN A 109 13.31 4.76 0.25
N LEU A 110 12.13 4.94 0.81
CA LEU A 110 11.53 3.97 1.72
C LEU A 110 11.22 2.65 1.03
N PHE A 111 10.77 2.69 -0.22
CA PHE A 111 10.50 1.49 -1.00
C PHE A 111 11.77 0.67 -1.25
N GLU A 112 12.92 1.32 -1.50
CA GLU A 112 14.21 0.60 -1.61
C GLU A 112 14.56 -0.12 -0.30
N VAL A 113 14.34 0.51 0.86
CA VAL A 113 14.55 -0.13 2.18
C VAL A 113 13.63 -1.34 2.37
N ILE A 114 12.36 -1.23 1.97
CA ILE A 114 11.40 -2.33 2.03
C ILE A 114 11.80 -3.47 1.09
N LYS A 115 12.22 -3.15 -0.14
CA LYS A 115 12.73 -4.15 -1.10
C LYS A 115 13.93 -4.90 -0.54
N GLU A 116 14.87 -4.21 0.08
CA GLU A 116 16.02 -4.83 0.74
C GLU A 116 15.57 -5.76 1.87
N LYS A 117 14.69 -5.29 2.76
CA LYS A 117 14.17 -6.04 3.90
C LYS A 117 13.54 -7.37 3.51
N PHE A 118 12.80 -7.39 2.41
CA PHE A 118 12.05 -8.55 1.95
C PHE A 118 12.67 -9.26 0.73
N PHE A 119 13.93 -8.98 0.43
CA PHE A 119 14.71 -9.60 -0.66
C PHE A 119 14.07 -9.43 -2.05
N LEU A 120 13.37 -8.29 -2.28
CA LEU A 120 12.73 -7.96 -3.54
C LEU A 120 13.65 -7.17 -4.51
N GLN A 121 14.81 -6.71 -4.06
CA GLN A 121 15.80 -5.97 -4.86
C GLN A 121 16.35 -6.78 -6.04
N HIS A 122 16.17 -8.12 -6.03
CA HIS A 122 16.61 -9.01 -7.10
C HIS A 122 15.55 -9.24 -8.19
N LEU A 123 14.34 -8.69 -8.03
CA LEU A 123 13.31 -8.79 -9.06
C LEU A 123 13.69 -7.93 -10.26
N GLU A 124 13.61 -8.53 -11.45
CA GLU A 124 13.87 -7.84 -12.70
C GLU A 124 12.73 -6.84 -13.02
N GLU A 125 13.03 -5.84 -13.84
CA GLU A 125 12.06 -4.83 -14.28
C GLU A 125 10.79 -5.45 -14.89
N LYS A 126 10.93 -6.55 -15.62
CA LYS A 126 9.77 -7.28 -16.19
C LYS A 126 8.84 -7.86 -15.11
N GLU A 127 9.36 -8.20 -13.92
CA GLU A 127 8.54 -8.71 -12.81
C GLU A 127 7.81 -7.53 -12.12
N TRP A 128 8.49 -6.39 -11.95
CA TRP A 128 7.84 -5.17 -11.46
C TRP A 128 6.75 -4.66 -12.41
N ALA A 129 6.97 -4.76 -13.74
CA ALA A 129 5.93 -4.43 -14.72
C ALA A 129 4.65 -5.28 -14.53
N LYS A 130 4.77 -6.54 -14.11
CA LYS A 130 3.61 -7.40 -13.78
C LYS A 130 2.90 -6.92 -12.52
N VAL A 131 3.65 -6.48 -11.49
CA VAL A 131 3.10 -5.94 -10.24
C VAL A 131 2.24 -4.70 -10.53
N TRP A 132 2.79 -3.73 -11.25
CA TRP A 132 2.07 -2.51 -11.62
C TRP A 132 0.89 -2.76 -12.55
N ALA A 133 0.98 -3.76 -13.42
CA ALA A 133 -0.16 -4.17 -14.25
C ALA A 133 -1.30 -4.73 -13.38
N ILE A 134 -0.99 -5.60 -12.40
CA ILE A 134 -1.99 -6.16 -11.48
C ILE A 134 -2.63 -5.06 -10.63
N ASP A 135 -1.85 -4.14 -10.05
CA ASP A 135 -2.38 -3.00 -9.28
C ASP A 135 -3.40 -2.21 -10.11
N HIS A 136 -3.00 -1.81 -11.33
CA HIS A 136 -3.89 -1.05 -12.22
C HIS A 136 -5.16 -1.81 -12.61
N GLU A 137 -5.03 -3.09 -12.93
CA GLU A 137 -6.17 -3.96 -13.30
C GLU A 137 -7.08 -4.22 -12.10
N MET A 138 -6.51 -4.44 -10.90
CA MET A 138 -7.26 -4.58 -9.66
C MET A 138 -8.05 -3.32 -9.35
N LEU A 139 -7.42 -2.15 -9.42
CA LEU A 139 -8.07 -0.86 -9.24
C LEU A 139 -9.27 -0.69 -10.18
N SER A 140 -9.14 -1.10 -11.46
CA SER A 140 -10.23 -1.01 -12.44
C SER A 140 -11.45 -1.89 -12.09
N ASN A 141 -11.25 -2.93 -11.28
CA ASN A 141 -12.32 -3.81 -10.79
C ASN A 141 -12.90 -3.36 -9.46
N GLU A 142 -12.09 -2.76 -8.61
CA GLU A 142 -12.47 -2.27 -7.29
C GLU A 142 -13.27 -0.97 -7.37
N LEU A 143 -12.78 0.04 -8.09
CA LEU A 143 -13.38 1.38 -8.14
C LEU A 143 -14.88 1.40 -8.46
N PRO A 144 -15.40 0.62 -9.43
CA PRO A 144 -16.82 0.61 -9.73
C PRO A 144 -17.71 0.08 -8.58
N ILE A 145 -17.11 -0.59 -7.60
CA ILE A 145 -17.81 -1.19 -6.46
C ILE A 145 -17.68 -0.31 -5.24
N ILE A 146 -16.46 0.20 -4.99
CA ILE A 146 -16.16 0.97 -3.77
C ILE A 146 -16.45 2.47 -3.89
N LEU A 147 -16.51 3.01 -5.11
CA LEU A 147 -16.92 4.39 -5.40
C LEU A 147 -18.38 4.47 -5.91
N THR A 148 -18.84 5.66 -6.21
CA THR A 148 -20.18 5.92 -6.74
C THR A 148 -20.35 5.56 -8.23
N ASP A 149 -21.57 5.48 -8.69
CA ASP A 149 -22.22 4.76 -9.76
C ASP A 149 -21.69 4.85 -11.20
N GLU A 150 -20.74 5.70 -11.52
CA GLU A 150 -20.19 5.74 -12.87
C GLU A 150 -18.82 5.03 -12.93
N PRO A 151 -18.65 4.04 -13.83
CA PRO A 151 -17.37 3.37 -13.99
C PRO A 151 -16.35 4.35 -14.57
N ILE A 152 -15.44 4.81 -13.73
CA ILE A 152 -14.32 5.70 -14.09
C ILE A 152 -13.34 4.97 -15.02
N MET A 153 -13.30 3.64 -14.92
CA MET A 153 -12.39 2.78 -15.68
C MET A 153 -13.12 1.55 -16.21
N LYS A 154 -12.72 1.09 -17.40
CA LYS A 154 -13.18 -0.20 -17.92
C LYS A 154 -12.56 -1.34 -17.12
N LYS A 155 -13.37 -2.26 -16.60
CA LYS A 155 -12.91 -3.44 -15.88
C LYS A 155 -11.93 -4.27 -16.72
N ALA A 156 -10.80 -4.59 -16.15
CA ALA A 156 -9.86 -5.54 -16.70
C ALA A 156 -10.27 -6.98 -16.36
N PRO A 157 -9.94 -7.99 -17.20
CA PRO A 157 -10.16 -9.38 -16.87
C PRO A 157 -9.21 -9.82 -15.76
N LEU A 158 -9.75 -10.37 -14.66
CA LEU A 158 -8.99 -10.97 -13.57
C LEU A 158 -9.20 -12.50 -13.59
N LEU A 159 -8.20 -13.24 -13.09
CA LEU A 159 -8.29 -14.70 -12.87
C LEU A 159 -8.75 -15.02 -11.44
N SER A 160 -8.56 -14.10 -10.50
CA SER A 160 -9.07 -14.18 -9.13
C SER A 160 -10.40 -13.44 -8.98
N SER A 161 -11.05 -13.66 -7.83
CA SER A 161 -12.23 -12.91 -7.41
C SER A 161 -11.83 -11.98 -6.27
N PRO A 162 -11.79 -10.64 -6.47
CA PRO A 162 -11.46 -9.72 -5.39
C PRO A 162 -12.36 -9.89 -4.17
N ILE A 163 -11.76 -9.93 -2.99
CA ILE A 163 -12.48 -9.96 -1.73
C ILE A 163 -12.90 -8.50 -1.44
N LEU A 164 -14.18 -8.28 -1.42
CA LEU A 164 -14.79 -6.99 -1.06
C LEU A 164 -15.61 -7.26 0.19
N GLU A 165 -15.08 -6.91 1.35
CA GLU A 165 -15.81 -7.08 2.61
C GLU A 165 -16.94 -6.08 2.74
N GLU A 166 -18.09 -6.42 2.20
CA GLU A 166 -19.33 -5.70 2.42
C GLU A 166 -19.89 -5.91 3.84
N ARG A 167 -19.30 -6.86 4.63
CA ARG A 167 -20.01 -7.49 5.75
C ARG A 167 -20.00 -6.74 7.08
N ASN A 168 -19.14 -5.75 7.35
CA ASN A 168 -19.07 -5.20 8.71
C ASN A 168 -18.81 -3.71 8.90
N MET A 169 -18.68 -2.91 7.85
CA MET A 169 -18.46 -1.47 8.05
C MET A 169 -19.28 -0.64 7.08
N ARG A 170 -20.59 -0.68 7.20
CA ARG A 170 -21.37 0.49 6.77
C ARG A 170 -20.84 1.66 7.59
N ALA A 171 -20.43 2.74 6.88
CA ALA A 171 -20.20 4.01 7.55
C ALA A 171 -21.36 4.21 8.53
N VAL A 172 -21.06 4.48 9.79
CA VAL A 172 -22.10 4.83 10.75
C VAL A 172 -22.76 6.05 10.15
N GLU A 173 -24.01 5.92 9.72
CA GLU A 173 -24.81 7.07 9.33
C GLU A 173 -24.93 7.93 10.60
N LEU A 174 -24.21 9.06 10.59
CA LEU A 174 -24.29 10.09 11.63
C LEU A 174 -25.58 10.87 11.47
#